data_555ed92fba7cc9dff4869c1056bdeb3d
#
_entry.id   555ed92fba7cc9dff4869c1056bdeb3d
#
_cell.length_a   1.000
_cell.length_b   1.000
_cell.length_c   1.000
_cell.angle_alpha   90.00
_cell.angle_beta   90.00
_cell.angle_gamma   90.00
#
_symmetry.space_group_name_H-M   'P 1'
#
loop_
_entity.id
_entity.type
_entity.pdbx_description
1 polymer ?
#
loop_
_entity_poly.entity_id
_entity_poly.type
_entity_poly.pdbx_seq_one_letter_code
_entity_poly.pdbx_strand_id
1 'polypeptide(L)'
;QPVDASSKQYVTVQIPEGANVQEIGKTLEDAGLIKHGLVFSLYAKYKNYADLKSGYYNLQKSMSTEDIIHELQKGGTAEAQEPALATLTIPEGYTIDQMAQAVGQLQGDFKEPLTADAFLAKVQDENFISQEVAKYPSLLESLPTKESGVRYRLEGFLFPATYSIKESTTIESLIDEMLAAMDKTLTPHYSAIKSKNLTVNELLTIASLVEKEGAKTEDRKLIAGVFYNR
;
A
#
# COMPACT_ATOMS: atom_id res chain seq x y z
N GLN A 1 -24.76 -18.78 -4.36
CA GLN A 1 -23.55 -19.61 -4.42
C GLN A 1 -22.59 -19.03 -5.45
N PRO A 2 -21.26 -19.12 -5.26
CA PRO A 2 -20.27 -18.71 -6.23
C PRO A 2 -20.44 -19.40 -7.59
N VAL A 3 -19.97 -18.77 -8.65
CA VAL A 3 -19.90 -19.38 -9.97
C VAL A 3 -18.80 -20.45 -10.00
N ASP A 4 -17.66 -20.12 -9.44
CA ASP A 4 -16.51 -21.01 -9.27
C ASP A 4 -15.80 -20.71 -7.94
N ALA A 5 -16.06 -21.56 -6.93
CA ALA A 5 -15.53 -21.38 -5.58
C ALA A 5 -13.99 -21.50 -5.47
N SER A 6 -13.35 -22.09 -6.48
CA SER A 6 -11.88 -22.28 -6.52
C SER A 6 -11.14 -21.18 -7.25
N SER A 7 -11.84 -20.32 -7.99
CA SER A 7 -11.22 -19.28 -8.80
C SER A 7 -10.63 -18.16 -7.95
N LYS A 8 -9.35 -17.90 -8.16
CA LYS A 8 -8.65 -16.71 -7.60
C LYS A 8 -8.58 -15.55 -8.60
N GLN A 9 -9.11 -15.74 -9.82
CA GLN A 9 -9.04 -14.75 -10.88
C GLN A 9 -10.00 -13.60 -10.60
N TYR A 10 -9.50 -12.38 -10.71
CA TYR A 10 -10.29 -11.16 -10.70
C TYR A 10 -10.88 -10.85 -12.07
N VAL A 11 -12.10 -10.33 -12.06
CA VAL A 11 -12.79 -9.78 -13.22
C VAL A 11 -13.11 -8.33 -12.92
N THR A 12 -12.64 -7.41 -13.77
CA THR A 12 -12.96 -5.99 -13.65
C THR A 12 -14.28 -5.71 -14.35
N VAL A 13 -15.23 -5.11 -13.62
CA VAL A 13 -16.54 -4.70 -14.16
C VAL A 13 -16.78 -3.22 -13.89
N GLN A 14 -17.50 -2.58 -14.78
CA GLN A 14 -17.98 -1.21 -14.61
C GLN A 14 -19.48 -1.23 -14.38
N ILE A 15 -19.91 -0.63 -13.28
CA ILE A 15 -21.32 -0.34 -13.00
C ILE A 15 -21.55 1.13 -13.33
N PRO A 16 -22.36 1.45 -14.38
CA PRO A 16 -22.65 2.81 -14.77
C PRO A 16 -23.38 3.59 -13.66
N GLU A 17 -23.19 4.90 -13.66
CA GLU A 17 -23.95 5.78 -12.79
C GLU A 17 -25.44 5.71 -13.12
N GLY A 18 -26.27 5.59 -12.10
CA GLY A 18 -27.72 5.47 -12.25
C GLY A 18 -28.23 4.11 -12.71
N ALA A 19 -27.36 3.10 -12.84
CA ALA A 19 -27.78 1.74 -13.18
C ALA A 19 -28.75 1.16 -12.13
N ASN A 20 -29.86 0.62 -12.60
CA ASN A 20 -30.81 -0.05 -11.73
C ASN A 20 -30.34 -1.49 -11.40
N VAL A 21 -30.98 -2.11 -10.40
CA VAL A 21 -30.60 -3.45 -9.90
C VAL A 21 -30.65 -4.53 -10.99
N GLN A 22 -31.54 -4.41 -11.97
CA GLN A 22 -31.63 -5.36 -13.09
C GLN A 22 -30.46 -5.19 -14.07
N GLU A 23 -30.08 -3.95 -14.37
CA GLU A 23 -28.92 -3.64 -15.20
C GLU A 23 -27.63 -4.09 -14.53
N ILE A 24 -27.50 -3.88 -13.22
CA ILE A 24 -26.37 -4.39 -12.42
C ILE A 24 -26.30 -5.91 -12.49
N GLY A 25 -27.44 -6.60 -12.28
CA GLY A 25 -27.53 -8.05 -12.37
C GLY A 25 -27.11 -8.57 -13.75
N LYS A 26 -27.55 -7.90 -14.82
CA LYS A 26 -27.16 -8.25 -16.19
C LYS A 26 -25.65 -8.07 -16.41
N THR A 27 -25.08 -6.95 -15.98
CA THR A 27 -23.65 -6.66 -16.08
C THR A 27 -22.80 -7.72 -15.39
N LEU A 28 -23.21 -8.15 -14.17
CA LEU A 28 -22.50 -9.19 -13.41
C LEU A 28 -22.65 -10.58 -14.06
N GLU A 29 -23.79 -10.89 -14.66
CA GLU A 29 -24.03 -12.13 -15.41
C GLU A 29 -23.17 -12.16 -16.68
N ASP A 30 -23.18 -11.08 -17.48
CA ASP A 30 -22.40 -10.95 -18.70
C ASP A 30 -20.88 -11.05 -18.42
N ALA A 31 -20.45 -10.61 -17.24
CA ALA A 31 -19.07 -10.75 -16.76
C ALA A 31 -18.75 -12.14 -16.17
N GLY A 32 -19.74 -13.04 -16.09
CA GLY A 32 -19.56 -14.39 -15.53
C GLY A 32 -19.29 -14.42 -14.01
N LEU A 33 -19.70 -13.39 -13.29
CA LEU A 33 -19.53 -13.27 -11.83
C LEU A 33 -20.72 -13.87 -11.06
N ILE A 34 -21.87 -13.95 -11.70
CA ILE A 34 -23.09 -14.60 -11.18
C ILE A 34 -23.72 -15.46 -12.29
N LYS A 35 -24.52 -16.43 -11.89
CA LYS A 35 -25.16 -17.37 -12.84
C LYS A 35 -26.40 -16.77 -13.51
N HIS A 36 -27.17 -15.96 -12.78
CA HIS A 36 -28.45 -15.43 -13.24
C HIS A 36 -28.70 -14.02 -12.68
N GLY A 37 -28.66 -13.01 -13.54
CA GLY A 37 -28.85 -11.60 -13.18
C GLY A 37 -30.26 -11.32 -12.64
N LEU A 38 -31.27 -12.00 -13.17
CA LEU A 38 -32.64 -11.87 -12.66
C LEU A 38 -32.78 -12.37 -11.21
N VAL A 39 -32.15 -13.51 -10.88
CA VAL A 39 -32.14 -14.05 -9.51
C VAL A 39 -31.40 -13.11 -8.57
N PHE A 40 -30.28 -12.54 -9.01
CA PHE A 40 -29.56 -11.50 -8.27
C PHE A 40 -30.49 -10.32 -7.95
N SER A 41 -31.20 -9.82 -8.95
CA SER A 41 -32.09 -8.66 -8.80
C SER A 41 -33.23 -8.93 -7.82
N LEU A 42 -33.82 -10.12 -7.90
CA LEU A 42 -34.90 -10.54 -6.96
C LEU A 42 -34.34 -10.70 -5.54
N TYR A 43 -33.17 -11.30 -5.39
CA TYR A 43 -32.51 -11.49 -4.10
C TYR A 43 -32.17 -10.14 -3.44
N ALA A 44 -31.58 -9.21 -4.20
CA ALA A 44 -31.26 -7.88 -3.71
C ALA A 44 -32.52 -7.12 -3.24
N LYS A 45 -33.62 -7.21 -3.99
CA LYS A 45 -34.90 -6.62 -3.59
C LYS A 45 -35.50 -7.29 -2.36
N TYR A 46 -35.50 -8.62 -2.30
CA TYR A 46 -36.04 -9.38 -1.16
C TYR A 46 -35.31 -9.05 0.14
N LYS A 47 -33.98 -8.95 0.09
CA LYS A 47 -33.12 -8.61 1.23
C LYS A 47 -33.08 -7.10 1.51
N ASN A 48 -33.79 -6.30 0.70
CA ASN A 48 -33.81 -4.84 0.80
C ASN A 48 -32.41 -4.22 0.78
N TYR A 49 -31.50 -4.80 -0.03
CA TYR A 49 -30.20 -4.22 -0.27
C TYR A 49 -30.35 -2.95 -1.11
N ALA A 50 -30.17 -1.80 -0.47
CA ALA A 50 -30.13 -0.49 -1.08
C ALA A 50 -28.67 -0.06 -1.31
N ASP A 51 -28.47 1.06 -2.02
CA ASP A 51 -27.19 1.73 -2.19
C ASP A 51 -26.11 0.89 -2.91
N LEU A 52 -26.49 0.19 -3.98
CA LEU A 52 -25.52 -0.36 -4.92
C LEU A 52 -24.92 0.80 -5.73
N LYS A 53 -23.63 1.04 -5.56
CA LYS A 53 -22.96 2.21 -6.09
C LYS A 53 -22.33 1.92 -7.45
N SER A 54 -22.17 2.99 -8.24
CA SER A 54 -21.47 2.97 -9.52
C SER A 54 -19.94 2.92 -9.35
N GLY A 55 -19.22 2.66 -10.44
CA GLY A 55 -17.77 2.67 -10.52
C GLY A 55 -17.21 1.37 -11.07
N TYR A 56 -15.88 1.27 -11.05
CA TYR A 56 -15.14 0.07 -11.43
C TYR A 56 -14.88 -0.80 -10.21
N TYR A 57 -15.09 -2.11 -10.37
CA TYR A 57 -14.92 -3.11 -9.32
C TYR A 57 -14.04 -4.26 -9.82
N ASN A 58 -13.19 -4.76 -8.94
CA ASN A 58 -12.47 -6.02 -9.14
C ASN A 58 -13.13 -7.11 -8.28
N LEU A 59 -13.85 -8.01 -8.92
CA LEU A 59 -14.61 -9.07 -8.27
C LEU A 59 -14.10 -10.43 -8.70
N GLN A 60 -14.25 -11.46 -7.85
CA GLN A 60 -13.82 -12.82 -8.14
C GLN A 60 -15.03 -13.74 -8.36
N LYS A 61 -14.89 -14.73 -9.25
CA LYS A 61 -15.90 -15.77 -9.49
C LYS A 61 -16.15 -16.66 -8.25
N SER A 62 -15.23 -16.65 -7.29
CA SER A 62 -15.35 -17.33 -6.01
C SER A 62 -16.20 -16.59 -4.98
N MET A 63 -16.52 -15.33 -5.23
CA MET A 63 -17.37 -14.53 -4.35
C MET A 63 -18.80 -15.04 -4.37
N SER A 64 -19.45 -15.06 -3.21
CA SER A 64 -20.89 -15.28 -3.13
C SER A 64 -21.64 -14.04 -3.64
N THR A 65 -22.92 -14.22 -3.97
CA THR A 65 -23.80 -13.10 -4.34
C THR A 65 -23.83 -12.02 -3.26
N GLU A 66 -23.77 -12.41 -2.01
CA GLU A 66 -23.80 -11.52 -0.86
C GLU A 66 -22.49 -10.72 -0.73
N ASP A 67 -21.34 -11.37 -0.94
CA ASP A 67 -20.03 -10.70 -0.97
C ASP A 67 -19.97 -9.66 -2.09
N ILE A 68 -20.46 -10.00 -3.28
CA ILE A 68 -20.55 -9.07 -4.42
C ILE A 68 -21.41 -7.86 -4.06
N ILE A 69 -22.58 -8.07 -3.46
CA ILE A 69 -23.48 -6.98 -3.02
C ILE A 69 -22.76 -6.07 -2.03
N HIS A 70 -22.08 -6.63 -1.05
CA HIS A 70 -21.33 -5.84 -0.07
C HIS A 70 -20.21 -5.01 -0.71
N GLU A 71 -19.49 -5.57 -1.70
CA GLU A 71 -18.51 -4.78 -2.45
C GLU A 71 -19.19 -3.63 -3.23
N LEU A 72 -20.32 -3.87 -3.88
CA LEU A 72 -21.07 -2.83 -4.59
C LEU A 72 -21.61 -1.73 -3.65
N GLN A 73 -21.89 -2.05 -2.40
CA GLN A 73 -22.30 -1.06 -1.39
C GLN A 73 -21.14 -0.17 -0.92
N LYS A 74 -19.91 -0.67 -0.88
CA LYS A 74 -18.73 0.13 -0.54
C LYS A 74 -18.48 1.23 -1.57
N GLY A 75 -18.72 0.95 -2.84
CA GLY A 75 -18.48 1.85 -3.97
C GLY A 75 -17.26 1.43 -4.79
N GLY A 76 -17.37 1.65 -6.10
CA GLY A 76 -16.29 1.41 -7.03
C GLY A 76 -15.31 2.58 -7.13
N THR A 77 -14.24 2.38 -7.88
CA THR A 77 -13.28 3.43 -8.23
C THR A 77 -13.72 4.20 -9.48
N ALA A 78 -13.24 5.45 -9.64
CA ALA A 78 -13.56 6.27 -10.81
C ALA A 78 -12.98 5.71 -12.10
N GLU A 79 -11.85 4.98 -12.00
CA GLU A 79 -11.17 4.33 -13.12
C GLU A 79 -10.89 2.87 -12.78
N ALA A 80 -10.71 2.05 -13.83
CA ALA A 80 -10.31 0.67 -13.65
C ALA A 80 -8.95 0.58 -12.95
N GLN A 81 -8.89 -0.20 -11.87
CA GLN A 81 -7.69 -0.42 -11.08
C GLN A 81 -7.20 -1.85 -11.27
N GLU A 82 -5.89 -2.04 -11.27
CA GLU A 82 -5.31 -3.38 -11.20
C GLU A 82 -5.59 -3.97 -9.80
N PRO A 83 -6.11 -5.21 -9.71
CA PRO A 83 -6.45 -5.81 -8.44
C PRO A 83 -5.20 -6.07 -7.58
N ALA A 84 -5.33 -5.90 -6.28
CA ALA A 84 -4.30 -6.34 -5.34
C ALA A 84 -4.34 -7.87 -5.22
N LEU A 85 -3.20 -8.52 -5.51
CA LEU A 85 -3.03 -9.98 -5.36
C LEU A 85 -2.61 -10.36 -3.93
N ALA A 86 -1.89 -9.46 -3.27
CA ALA A 86 -1.43 -9.63 -1.89
C ALA A 86 -1.40 -8.27 -1.17
N THR A 87 -1.20 -8.33 0.13
CA THR A 87 -1.04 -7.17 1.00
C THR A 87 0.26 -7.31 1.77
N LEU A 88 1.11 -6.28 1.73
CA LEU A 88 2.33 -6.19 2.50
C LEU A 88 2.13 -5.18 3.64
N THR A 89 2.13 -5.65 4.87
CA THR A 89 2.08 -4.76 6.04
C THR A 89 3.48 -4.60 6.62
N ILE A 90 3.96 -3.37 6.67
CA ILE A 90 5.22 -2.97 7.30
C ILE A 90 4.88 -2.19 8.57
N PRO A 91 5.04 -2.79 9.76
CA PRO A 91 4.85 -2.11 11.03
C PRO A 91 5.89 -1.00 11.25
N GLU A 92 5.55 -0.05 12.12
CA GLU A 92 6.51 0.94 12.62
C GLU A 92 7.70 0.25 13.30
N GLY A 93 8.88 0.86 13.16
CA GLY A 93 10.12 0.34 13.76
C GLY A 93 10.78 -0.83 13.02
N TYR A 94 10.24 -1.28 11.89
CA TYR A 94 10.90 -2.31 11.08
C TYR A 94 12.19 -1.78 10.47
N THR A 95 13.24 -2.61 10.53
CA THR A 95 14.49 -2.40 9.80
C THR A 95 14.34 -2.86 8.35
N ILE A 96 15.26 -2.44 7.47
CA ILE A 96 15.30 -2.89 6.08
C ILE A 96 15.41 -4.42 5.98
N ASP A 97 16.16 -5.08 6.87
CA ASP A 97 16.22 -6.56 6.92
C ASP A 97 14.85 -7.18 7.22
N GLN A 98 14.10 -6.61 8.16
CA GLN A 98 12.75 -7.08 8.51
C GLN A 98 11.75 -6.81 7.38
N MET A 99 11.85 -5.65 6.70
CA MET A 99 11.05 -5.34 5.51
C MET A 99 11.34 -6.34 4.39
N ALA A 100 12.62 -6.65 4.13
CA ALA A 100 13.01 -7.65 3.15
C ALA A 100 12.43 -9.04 3.46
N GLN A 101 12.46 -9.45 4.73
CA GLN A 101 11.84 -10.71 5.15
C GLN A 101 10.32 -10.71 4.89
N ALA A 102 9.63 -9.60 5.20
CA ALA A 102 8.20 -9.47 4.94
C ALA A 102 7.89 -9.54 3.43
N VAL A 103 8.70 -8.89 2.58
CA VAL A 103 8.60 -8.99 1.11
C VAL A 103 8.78 -10.44 0.66
N GLY A 104 9.77 -11.17 1.20
CA GLY A 104 10.02 -12.56 0.86
C GLY A 104 8.93 -13.54 1.29
N GLN A 105 7.98 -13.13 2.15
CA GLN A 105 6.81 -13.93 2.52
C GLN A 105 5.61 -13.74 1.57
N LEU A 106 5.68 -12.78 0.64
CA LEU A 106 4.60 -12.51 -0.30
C LEU A 106 4.38 -13.71 -1.22
N GLN A 107 3.11 -14.04 -1.41
CA GLN A 107 2.69 -15.11 -2.31
C GLN A 107 1.70 -14.54 -3.31
N GLY A 108 1.90 -14.86 -4.59
CA GLY A 108 1.06 -14.41 -5.69
C GLY A 108 1.76 -14.63 -7.02
N ASP A 109 0.98 -14.56 -8.09
CA ASP A 109 1.48 -14.65 -9.47
C ASP A 109 1.92 -13.24 -9.92
N PHE A 110 3.08 -12.80 -9.43
CA PHE A 110 3.68 -11.51 -9.78
C PHE A 110 4.48 -11.64 -11.08
N LYS A 111 4.54 -10.56 -11.88
CA LYS A 111 5.36 -10.53 -13.12
C LYS A 111 6.84 -10.72 -12.82
N GLU A 112 7.30 -10.18 -11.70
CA GLU A 112 8.68 -10.33 -11.24
C GLU A 112 8.70 -10.94 -9.85
N PRO A 113 9.70 -11.79 -9.53
CA PRO A 113 9.82 -12.36 -8.21
C PRO A 113 10.06 -11.28 -7.13
N LEU A 114 9.15 -11.17 -6.16
CA LEU A 114 9.30 -10.29 -5.01
C LEU A 114 9.99 -11.09 -3.89
N THR A 115 11.33 -11.03 -3.84
CA THR A 115 12.13 -11.78 -2.88
C THR A 115 12.87 -10.88 -1.90
N ALA A 116 13.23 -11.40 -0.73
CA ALA A 116 14.06 -10.68 0.24
C ALA A 116 15.40 -10.23 -0.35
N ASP A 117 16.06 -11.12 -1.09
CA ASP A 117 17.36 -10.82 -1.71
C ASP A 117 17.26 -9.72 -2.78
N ALA A 118 16.21 -9.74 -3.60
CA ALA A 118 15.97 -8.70 -4.60
C ALA A 118 15.70 -7.34 -3.93
N PHE A 119 14.96 -7.32 -2.83
CA PHE A 119 14.72 -6.11 -2.05
C PHE A 119 16.02 -5.56 -1.45
N LEU A 120 16.82 -6.41 -0.80
CA LEU A 120 18.12 -6.02 -0.23
C LEU A 120 19.12 -5.56 -1.29
N ALA A 121 19.13 -6.19 -2.46
CA ALA A 121 19.97 -5.77 -3.57
C ALA A 121 19.55 -4.38 -4.09
N LYS A 122 18.25 -4.12 -4.21
CA LYS A 122 17.74 -2.86 -4.74
C LYS A 122 17.97 -1.67 -3.80
N VAL A 123 17.78 -1.85 -2.48
CA VAL A 123 18.07 -0.77 -1.50
C VAL A 123 19.57 -0.42 -1.38
N GLN A 124 20.44 -1.21 -2.01
CA GLN A 124 21.88 -0.97 -2.09
C GLN A 124 22.35 -0.58 -3.50
N ASP A 125 21.46 -0.55 -4.48
CA ASP A 125 21.77 -0.16 -5.86
C ASP A 125 21.95 1.37 -5.95
N GLU A 126 23.19 1.80 -6.11
CA GLU A 126 23.54 3.23 -6.15
C GLU A 126 22.90 3.97 -7.34
N ASN A 127 22.67 3.30 -8.47
CA ASN A 127 21.98 3.91 -9.60
C ASN A 127 20.51 4.17 -9.27
N PHE A 128 19.85 3.20 -8.66
CA PHE A 128 18.48 3.35 -8.18
C PHE A 128 18.37 4.45 -7.11
N ILE A 129 19.25 4.42 -6.10
CA ILE A 129 19.28 5.44 -5.05
C ILE A 129 19.47 6.85 -5.65
N SER A 130 20.35 7.01 -6.64
CA SER A 130 20.57 8.30 -7.30
C SER A 130 19.32 8.80 -8.05
N GLN A 131 18.56 7.90 -8.66
CA GLN A 131 17.29 8.24 -9.31
C GLN A 131 16.24 8.69 -8.27
N GLU A 132 16.15 7.99 -7.15
CA GLU A 132 15.24 8.34 -6.07
C GLU A 132 15.61 9.67 -5.39
N VAL A 133 16.91 9.96 -5.23
CA VAL A 133 17.40 11.27 -4.73
C VAL A 133 16.96 12.40 -5.68
N ALA A 134 17.04 12.19 -6.99
CA ALA A 134 16.58 13.18 -7.96
C ALA A 134 15.06 13.38 -7.92
N LYS A 135 14.32 12.32 -7.61
CA LYS A 135 12.85 12.32 -7.54
C LYS A 135 12.32 12.93 -6.24
N TYR A 136 12.99 12.65 -5.11
CA TYR A 136 12.61 13.11 -3.76
C TYR A 136 13.75 13.91 -3.10
N PRO A 137 14.18 15.05 -3.67
CA PRO A 137 15.36 15.76 -3.19
C PRO A 137 15.21 16.23 -1.74
N SER A 138 14.05 16.74 -1.34
CA SER A 138 13.83 17.22 0.03
C SER A 138 13.87 16.09 1.07
N LEU A 139 13.49 14.89 0.70
CA LEU A 139 13.55 13.71 1.57
C LEU A 139 14.97 13.16 1.68
N LEU A 140 15.67 13.05 0.53
CA LEU A 140 16.86 12.22 0.40
C LEU A 140 18.17 13.01 0.25
N GLU A 141 18.15 14.37 0.26
CA GLU A 141 19.36 15.19 0.17
C GLU A 141 20.37 14.92 1.30
N SER A 142 19.89 14.47 2.44
CA SER A 142 20.71 14.19 3.64
C SER A 142 20.98 12.70 3.87
N LEU A 143 20.77 11.85 2.85
CA LEU A 143 21.10 10.43 2.96
C LEU A 143 22.56 10.24 3.44
N PRO A 144 22.83 9.29 4.35
CA PRO A 144 24.19 8.92 4.70
C PRO A 144 24.98 8.53 3.45
N THR A 145 26.26 8.90 3.40
CA THR A 145 27.12 8.48 2.29
C THR A 145 27.50 6.99 2.43
N LYS A 146 27.95 6.39 1.34
CA LYS A 146 28.38 5.00 1.35
C LYS A 146 29.54 4.75 2.32
N GLU A 147 30.40 5.75 2.49
CA GLU A 147 31.57 5.71 3.37
C GLU A 147 31.22 5.94 4.84
N SER A 148 29.99 6.31 5.16
CA SER A 148 29.55 6.58 6.54
C SER A 148 29.50 5.35 7.45
N GLY A 149 29.64 4.14 6.87
CA GLY A 149 29.60 2.88 7.59
C GLY A 149 28.20 2.37 7.94
N VAL A 150 27.15 3.06 7.48
CA VAL A 150 25.78 2.54 7.61
C VAL A 150 25.57 1.35 6.69
N ARG A 151 24.82 0.36 7.15
CA ARG A 151 24.56 -0.86 6.38
C ARG A 151 23.65 -0.59 5.18
N TYR A 152 22.60 0.19 5.38
CA TYR A 152 21.67 0.60 4.34
C TYR A 152 21.45 2.11 4.41
N ARG A 153 21.70 2.79 3.31
CA ARG A 153 21.54 4.26 3.24
C ARG A 153 20.07 4.69 3.39
N LEU A 154 19.13 3.84 2.96
CA LEU A 154 17.69 4.08 3.04
C LEU A 154 17.06 3.65 4.38
N GLU A 155 17.85 3.20 5.37
CA GLU A 155 17.35 2.81 6.68
C GLU A 155 16.61 3.98 7.35
N GLY A 156 15.34 3.74 7.74
CA GLY A 156 14.47 4.74 8.34
C GLY A 156 13.74 5.66 7.36
N PHE A 157 14.06 5.62 6.05
CA PHE A 157 13.41 6.45 5.02
C PHE A 157 12.20 5.78 4.35
N LEU A 158 12.03 4.47 4.51
CA LEU A 158 10.92 3.72 3.95
C LEU A 158 9.72 3.77 4.91
N PHE A 159 8.59 4.31 4.45
CA PHE A 159 7.43 4.57 5.31
C PHE A 159 6.74 3.26 5.74
N PRO A 160 6.46 3.08 7.04
CA PRO A 160 5.70 1.95 7.55
C PRO A 160 4.21 2.13 7.21
N ALA A 161 3.66 1.20 6.43
CA ALA A 161 2.26 1.20 6.02
C ALA A 161 1.82 -0.19 5.53
N THR A 162 0.57 -0.29 5.12
CA THR A 162 0.05 -1.44 4.40
C THR A 162 -0.01 -1.13 2.92
N TYR A 163 0.72 -1.90 2.13
CA TYR A 163 0.88 -1.73 0.68
C TYR A 163 0.09 -2.80 -0.08
N SER A 164 -0.61 -2.38 -1.12
CA SER A 164 -1.32 -3.29 -2.03
C SER A 164 -0.37 -3.80 -3.10
N ILE A 165 -0.12 -5.09 -3.13
CA ILE A 165 0.78 -5.73 -4.09
C ILE A 165 -0.03 -6.25 -5.28
N LYS A 166 0.25 -5.74 -6.46
CA LYS A 166 -0.40 -6.06 -7.72
C LYS A 166 0.46 -7.01 -8.55
N GLU A 167 -0.08 -7.60 -9.60
CA GLU A 167 0.69 -8.41 -10.55
C GLU A 167 1.88 -7.63 -11.12
N SER A 168 1.67 -6.34 -11.45
CA SER A 168 2.68 -5.46 -12.03
C SER A 168 3.66 -4.86 -11.03
N THR A 169 3.48 -5.09 -9.71
CA THR A 169 4.39 -4.55 -8.69
C THR A 169 5.80 -5.12 -8.87
N THR A 170 6.79 -4.24 -8.93
CA THR A 170 8.21 -4.58 -8.91
C THR A 170 8.84 -4.15 -7.59
N ILE A 171 10.04 -4.66 -7.28
CA ILE A 171 10.79 -4.21 -6.09
C ILE A 171 11.06 -2.70 -6.16
N GLU A 172 11.40 -2.18 -7.34
CA GLU A 172 11.62 -0.73 -7.55
C GLU A 172 10.37 0.07 -7.25
N SER A 173 9.22 -0.32 -7.84
CA SER A 173 7.97 0.39 -7.63
C SER A 173 7.49 0.34 -6.18
N LEU A 174 7.75 -0.76 -5.48
CA LEU A 174 7.42 -0.90 -4.06
C LEU A 174 8.26 0.04 -3.18
N ILE A 175 9.58 0.09 -3.40
CA ILE A 175 10.47 1.00 -2.67
C ILE A 175 10.12 2.47 -2.98
N ASP A 176 9.86 2.78 -4.24
CA ASP A 176 9.41 4.12 -4.66
C ASP A 176 8.09 4.51 -3.95
N GLU A 177 7.12 3.62 -3.86
CA GLU A 177 5.86 3.87 -3.13
C GLU A 177 6.10 4.14 -1.64
N MET A 178 7.03 3.40 -1.02
CA MET A 178 7.43 3.62 0.39
C MET A 178 8.10 4.99 0.58
N LEU A 179 8.97 5.41 -0.35
CA LEU A 179 9.61 6.72 -0.34
C LEU A 179 8.59 7.84 -0.60
N ALA A 180 7.69 7.66 -1.56
CA ALA A 180 6.62 8.61 -1.85
C ALA A 180 5.71 8.84 -0.64
N ALA A 181 5.38 7.78 0.10
CA ALA A 181 4.58 7.88 1.32
C ALA A 181 5.31 8.65 2.43
N MET A 182 6.62 8.44 2.58
CA MET A 182 7.45 9.20 3.53
C MET A 182 7.55 10.67 3.12
N ASP A 183 7.84 10.97 1.86
CA ASP A 183 7.91 12.34 1.34
C ASP A 183 6.60 13.08 1.53
N LYS A 184 5.48 12.45 1.19
CA LYS A 184 4.13 13.01 1.41
C LYS A 184 3.88 13.34 2.87
N THR A 185 4.28 12.46 3.78
CA THR A 185 4.12 12.64 5.23
C THR A 185 4.98 13.78 5.76
N LEU A 186 6.21 13.91 5.26
CA LEU A 186 7.15 14.95 5.72
C LEU A 186 6.99 16.29 4.99
N THR A 187 6.32 16.34 3.84
CA THR A 187 6.13 17.58 3.06
C THR A 187 5.65 18.77 3.90
N PRO A 188 4.64 18.67 4.79
CA PRO A 188 4.21 19.78 5.63
C PRO A 188 5.25 20.21 6.67
N HIS A 189 6.28 19.41 6.91
CA HIS A 189 7.25 19.57 7.99
C HIS A 189 8.65 20.00 7.52
N TYR A 190 8.97 19.93 6.22
CA TYR A 190 10.32 20.28 5.72
C TYR A 190 10.75 21.68 6.12
N SER A 191 9.87 22.66 6.05
CA SER A 191 10.16 24.05 6.48
C SER A 191 10.53 24.12 7.95
N ALA A 192 9.82 23.41 8.83
CA ALA A 192 10.08 23.36 10.25
C ALA A 192 11.40 22.63 10.59
N ILE A 193 11.68 21.53 9.89
CA ILE A 193 12.93 20.77 10.02
C ILE A 193 14.11 21.70 9.71
N LYS A 194 14.07 22.40 8.58
CA LYS A 194 15.10 23.33 8.14
C LYS A 194 15.28 24.52 9.09
N SER A 195 14.17 25.07 9.62
CA SER A 195 14.23 26.18 10.56
C SER A 195 14.89 25.81 11.89
N LYS A 196 14.93 24.53 12.22
CA LYS A 196 15.61 23.97 13.41
C LYS A 196 17.06 23.55 13.13
N ASN A 197 17.58 23.84 11.93
CA ASN A 197 18.90 23.41 11.46
C ASN A 197 19.09 21.88 11.51
N LEU A 198 18.00 21.12 11.34
CA LEU A 198 18.05 19.66 11.24
C LEU A 198 17.96 19.22 9.80
N THR A 199 18.65 18.13 9.48
CA THR A 199 18.42 17.34 8.26
C THR A 199 17.31 16.31 8.50
N VAL A 200 16.74 15.79 7.42
CA VAL A 200 15.77 14.71 7.51
C VAL A 200 16.38 13.46 8.13
N ASN A 201 17.64 13.13 7.78
CA ASN A 201 18.34 12.00 8.36
C ASN A 201 18.54 12.14 9.88
N GLU A 202 18.89 13.32 10.38
CA GLU A 202 19.00 13.58 11.82
C GLU A 202 17.64 13.46 12.51
N LEU A 203 16.59 14.01 11.91
CA LEU A 203 15.23 13.88 12.45
C LEU A 203 14.81 12.41 12.57
N LEU A 204 14.98 11.63 11.50
CA LEU A 204 14.60 10.21 11.50
C LEU A 204 15.45 9.39 12.48
N THR A 205 16.73 9.74 12.61
CA THR A 205 17.63 9.13 13.61
C THR A 205 17.14 9.40 15.04
N ILE A 206 16.83 10.65 15.36
CA ILE A 206 16.26 11.01 16.68
C ILE A 206 14.93 10.28 16.90
N ALA A 207 14.05 10.27 15.90
CA ALA A 207 12.76 9.58 16.00
C ALA A 207 12.92 8.08 16.30
N SER A 208 13.87 7.42 15.65
CA SER A 208 14.15 5.99 15.88
C SER A 208 14.67 5.70 17.29
N LEU A 209 15.50 6.59 17.84
CA LEU A 209 15.98 6.48 19.22
C LEU A 209 14.84 6.69 20.22
N VAL A 210 14.01 7.71 19.98
CA VAL A 210 12.84 7.99 20.82
C VAL A 210 11.87 6.82 20.83
N GLU A 211 11.67 6.18 19.71
CA GLU A 211 10.77 5.03 19.58
C GLU A 211 11.30 3.81 20.34
N LYS A 212 12.60 3.53 20.26
CA LYS A 212 13.23 2.40 20.97
C LYS A 212 13.27 2.61 22.48
N GLU A 213 13.53 3.82 22.95
CA GLU A 213 13.66 4.14 24.37
C GLU A 213 12.31 4.50 25.01
N GLY A 214 11.35 4.98 24.23
CA GLY A 214 10.07 5.50 24.71
C GLY A 214 8.97 4.46 24.74
N ALA A 215 8.88 3.66 25.80
CA ALA A 215 7.79 2.68 26.00
C ALA A 215 6.40 3.34 26.16
N LYS A 216 6.33 4.62 26.57
CA LYS A 216 5.10 5.40 26.74
C LYS A 216 5.17 6.70 25.94
N THR A 217 4.04 7.13 25.41
CA THR A 217 3.95 8.37 24.62
C THR A 217 4.38 9.62 25.39
N GLU A 218 4.18 9.64 26.71
CA GLU A 218 4.58 10.74 27.60
C GLU A 218 6.10 10.85 27.73
N ASP A 219 6.81 9.71 27.79
CA ASP A 219 8.26 9.65 27.89
C ASP A 219 8.94 10.09 26.59
N ARG A 220 8.29 9.87 25.43
CA ARG A 220 8.85 10.22 24.11
C ARG A 220 9.20 11.68 23.97
N LYS A 221 8.40 12.60 24.53
CA LYS A 221 8.69 14.05 24.51
C LYS A 221 9.92 14.42 25.35
N LEU A 222 10.07 13.79 26.50
CA LEU A 222 11.22 14.02 27.40
C LEU A 222 12.50 13.47 26.77
N ILE A 223 12.45 12.27 26.23
CA ILE A 223 13.56 11.60 25.56
C ILE A 223 13.99 12.40 24.31
N ALA A 224 13.04 12.84 23.47
CA ALA A 224 13.31 13.71 22.36
C ALA A 224 14.00 15.01 22.79
N GLY A 225 13.56 15.63 23.89
CA GLY A 225 14.19 16.82 24.47
C GLY A 225 15.64 16.59 24.91
N VAL A 226 15.96 15.42 25.47
CA VAL A 226 17.35 15.08 25.86
C VAL A 226 18.25 14.94 24.64
N PHE A 227 17.81 14.28 23.57
CA PHE A 227 18.58 14.14 22.34
C PHE A 227 18.71 15.47 21.58
N TYR A 228 17.69 16.32 21.64
CA TYR A 228 17.69 17.62 20.96
C TYR A 228 18.62 18.64 21.62
N ASN A 229 18.85 18.55 22.94
CA ASN A 229 19.67 19.49 23.74
C ASN A 229 21.14 19.04 23.87
N ARG A 230 21.55 17.95 23.26
CA ARG A 230 22.94 17.47 23.19
C ARG A 230 23.59 17.77 21.85
#